data_a7bbeba0b75f31066acc49e9d02a8b69
#
_entry.id   a7bbeba0b75f31066acc49e9d02a8b69
#
_cell.length_a   1.000
_cell.length_b   1.000
_cell.length_c   1.000
_cell.angle_alpha   90.00
_cell.angle_beta   90.00
_cell.angle_gamma   90.00
#
_symmetry.space_group_name_H-M   'P 1'
#
loop_
_entity.id
_entity.type
_entity.pdbx_description
1 polymer ?
#
loop_
_entity_poly.entity_id
_entity_poly.type
_entity_poly.pdbx_seq_one_letter_code
_entity_poly.pdbx_strand_id
1 'polypeptide(L)'
;MRAKFLYIDDCIKIGEGIFPVLVIENKKLYRDVLSSFSNSCEEDYFVFSEDFKPFEFSKDGCFISEPIFVDMNSRKLLGKLDGYMQQTANDEFAEETAEVKAAIARLADKLATFCDFDCEYSDETDTSAIIKLIDFRFSAESDSVLQNFADFLKLSAKYLKIKVFVAANISLYFSPDEISSLLKDLSLEHINLLMVENTAPKALCDGEKVYIVDDDLCVIDDGDT
;
A
#
# COMPACT_ATOMS: atom_id res chain seq x y z
N MET A 1 10.73 11.44 6.93
CA MET A 1 10.03 11.98 5.74
C MET A 1 9.29 13.26 6.08
N ARG A 2 8.95 14.10 5.09
CA ARG A 2 8.23 15.37 5.30
C ARG A 2 7.23 15.60 4.18
N ALA A 3 6.09 16.24 4.52
CA ALA A 3 5.14 16.76 3.55
C ALA A 3 4.96 18.26 3.79
N LYS A 4 5.00 19.06 2.74
CA LYS A 4 4.61 20.48 2.78
C LYS A 4 3.19 20.55 2.25
N PHE A 5 2.27 21.00 3.07
CA PHE A 5 0.89 21.28 2.65
C PHE A 5 0.72 22.76 2.34
N LEU A 6 -0.03 23.11 1.31
CA LEU A 6 -0.15 24.47 0.78
C LEU A 6 -0.56 25.49 1.84
N TYR A 7 -1.44 25.12 2.77
CA TYR A 7 -2.00 26.02 3.78
C TYR A 7 -1.18 26.09 5.07
N ILE A 8 -0.23 25.18 5.31
CA ILE A 8 0.57 25.12 6.54
C ILE A 8 1.97 25.65 6.25
N ASP A 9 2.43 26.63 7.03
CA ASP A 9 3.75 27.24 6.83
C ASP A 9 4.90 26.29 7.14
N ASP A 10 4.74 25.41 8.12
CA ASP A 10 5.72 24.40 8.49
C ASP A 10 5.58 23.11 7.69
N CYS A 11 6.65 22.31 7.68
CA CYS A 11 6.59 20.98 7.10
C CYS A 11 5.99 19.98 8.09
N ILE A 12 5.03 19.21 7.64
CA ILE A 12 4.47 18.08 8.35
C ILE A 12 5.52 16.96 8.38
N LYS A 13 5.95 16.54 9.56
CA LYS A 13 6.87 15.40 9.73
C LYS A 13 6.09 14.10 9.74
N ILE A 14 6.60 13.08 9.01
CA ILE A 14 5.97 11.76 8.89
C ILE A 14 7.03 10.69 9.17
N GLY A 15 6.71 9.71 10.00
CA GLY A 15 7.61 8.61 10.35
C GLY A 15 8.37 8.83 11.67
N GLU A 16 9.26 7.90 12.01
CA GLU A 16 9.95 7.88 13.31
C GLU A 16 8.96 7.82 14.50
N GLY A 17 7.84 7.11 14.31
CA GLY A 17 6.77 7.03 15.31
C GLY A 17 5.83 8.25 15.35
N ILE A 18 6.00 9.21 14.39
CA ILE A 18 5.10 10.35 14.25
C ILE A 18 4.11 10.07 13.11
N PHE A 19 2.83 10.12 13.43
CA PHE A 19 1.71 9.91 12.52
C PHE A 19 0.86 11.18 12.47
N PRO A 20 1.10 12.07 11.50
CA PRO A 20 0.36 13.31 11.40
C PRO A 20 -1.09 13.07 11.01
N VAL A 21 -1.97 13.83 11.64
CA VAL A 21 -3.40 13.94 11.32
C VAL A 21 -3.65 15.34 10.79
N LEU A 22 -3.91 15.45 9.50
CA LEU A 22 -4.32 16.70 8.87
C LEU A 22 -5.83 16.77 8.87
N VAL A 23 -6.38 17.66 9.67
CA VAL A 23 -7.80 17.96 9.75
C VAL A 23 -8.12 19.12 8.83
N ILE A 24 -9.06 18.95 7.91
CA ILE A 24 -9.53 19.99 7.00
C ILE A 24 -11.04 20.14 7.21
N GLU A 25 -11.45 21.13 8.02
CA GLU A 25 -12.85 21.33 8.35
C GLU A 25 -13.65 21.88 7.15
N ASN A 26 -13.01 22.72 6.33
CA ASN A 26 -13.63 23.25 5.12
C ASN A 26 -13.90 22.14 4.10
N LYS A 27 -15.17 21.80 3.93
CA LYS A 27 -15.63 20.68 3.09
C LYS A 27 -15.23 20.80 1.62
N LYS A 28 -15.11 22.03 1.11
CA LYS A 28 -14.69 22.23 -0.28
C LYS A 28 -13.22 21.90 -0.43
N LEU A 29 -12.37 22.46 0.43
CA LEU A 29 -10.93 22.17 0.43
C LEU A 29 -10.68 20.68 0.66
N TYR A 30 -11.37 20.08 1.64
CA TYR A 30 -11.26 18.64 1.92
C TYR A 30 -11.51 17.77 0.68
N ARG A 31 -12.66 18.01 0.01
CA ARG A 31 -13.00 17.29 -1.23
C ARG A 31 -11.96 17.52 -2.32
N ASP A 32 -11.51 18.77 -2.50
CA ASP A 32 -10.57 19.12 -3.56
C ASP A 32 -9.19 18.46 -3.31
N VAL A 33 -8.74 18.40 -2.05
CA VAL A 33 -7.54 17.66 -1.61
C VAL A 33 -7.67 16.14 -1.89
N LEU A 34 -8.78 15.50 -1.49
CA LEU A 34 -8.96 14.07 -1.76
C LEU A 34 -9.04 13.78 -3.27
N SER A 35 -9.69 14.67 -4.02
CA SER A 35 -9.79 14.54 -5.48
C SER A 35 -8.42 14.68 -6.15
N SER A 36 -7.53 15.53 -5.63
CA SER A 36 -6.19 15.72 -6.18
C SER A 36 -5.36 14.43 -6.10
N PHE A 37 -5.41 13.72 -4.99
CA PHE A 37 -4.76 12.41 -4.86
C PHE A 37 -5.34 11.36 -5.83
N SER A 38 -6.66 11.35 -6.02
CA SER A 38 -7.32 10.40 -6.92
C SER A 38 -7.00 10.66 -8.39
N ASN A 39 -6.71 11.90 -8.76
CA ASN A 39 -6.44 12.34 -10.13
C ASN A 39 -4.94 12.52 -10.43
N SER A 40 -4.06 12.14 -9.51
CA SER A 40 -2.61 12.37 -9.60
C SER A 40 -2.23 13.85 -9.83
N CYS A 41 -2.94 14.74 -9.13
CA CYS A 41 -2.72 16.18 -9.08
C CYS A 41 -2.44 16.63 -7.64
N GLU A 42 -1.90 15.74 -6.81
CA GLU A 42 -1.59 16.01 -5.39
C GLU A 42 -0.59 17.14 -5.22
N GLU A 43 0.25 17.39 -6.21
CA GLU A 43 1.23 18.48 -6.23
C GLU A 43 0.60 19.87 -6.09
N ASP A 44 -0.68 20.02 -6.42
CA ASP A 44 -1.42 21.26 -6.22
C ASP A 44 -1.54 21.64 -4.73
N TYR A 45 -1.47 20.65 -3.83
CA TYR A 45 -1.65 20.80 -2.39
C TYR A 45 -0.47 20.33 -1.57
N PHE A 46 0.26 19.30 -2.02
CA PHE A 46 1.33 18.65 -1.27
C PHE A 46 2.62 18.55 -2.05
N VAL A 47 3.72 18.79 -1.38
CA VAL A 47 5.06 18.41 -1.83
C VAL A 47 5.67 17.47 -0.81
N PHE A 48 5.87 16.22 -1.21
CA PHE A 48 6.51 15.20 -0.38
C PHE A 48 8.04 15.23 -0.58
N SER A 49 8.79 15.02 0.50
CA SER A 49 10.24 14.95 0.46
C SER A 49 10.82 13.95 1.45
N GLU A 50 11.92 13.31 1.04
CA GLU A 50 12.74 12.44 1.86
C GLU A 50 14.18 12.94 1.78
N ASP A 51 14.84 13.12 2.93
CA ASP A 51 16.20 13.68 3.01
C ASP A 51 16.38 15.00 2.20
N PHE A 52 15.38 15.88 2.31
CA PHE A 52 15.32 17.16 1.59
C PHE A 52 15.26 17.07 0.06
N LYS A 53 14.99 15.88 -0.49
CA LYS A 53 14.76 15.68 -1.91
C LYS A 53 13.27 15.42 -2.16
N PRO A 54 12.62 16.19 -3.02
CA PRO A 54 11.22 15.91 -3.38
C PRO A 54 11.13 14.57 -4.12
N PHE A 55 10.01 13.88 -3.95
CA PHE A 55 9.71 12.67 -4.70
C PHE A 55 8.26 12.72 -5.23
N GLU A 56 8.00 11.96 -6.29
CA GLU A 56 6.70 11.90 -6.91
C GLU A 56 5.79 10.93 -6.12
N PHE A 57 4.74 11.45 -5.51
CA PHE A 57 3.79 10.65 -4.75
C PHE A 57 3.12 9.57 -5.64
N SER A 58 2.81 9.89 -6.88
CA SER A 58 2.24 8.95 -7.85
C SER A 58 3.07 7.67 -8.08
N LYS A 59 4.38 7.72 -7.80
CA LYS A 59 5.29 6.57 -7.91
C LYS A 59 5.54 5.88 -6.57
N ASP A 60 5.82 6.66 -5.55
CA ASP A 60 6.34 6.20 -4.25
C ASP A 60 5.30 6.30 -3.12
N GLY A 61 4.14 6.89 -3.39
CA GLY A 61 3.03 7.06 -2.46
C GLY A 61 1.85 6.14 -2.77
N CYS A 62 0.94 6.03 -1.81
CA CYS A 62 -0.33 5.34 -1.98
C CYS A 62 -1.44 6.11 -1.26
N PHE A 63 -2.45 6.55 -2.00
CA PHE A 63 -3.65 7.15 -1.44
C PHE A 63 -4.72 6.10 -1.20
N ILE A 64 -5.36 6.15 -0.02
CA ILE A 64 -6.40 5.25 0.41
C ILE A 64 -7.60 6.09 0.84
N SER A 65 -8.62 6.17 -0.02
CA SER A 65 -9.84 6.91 0.25
C SER A 65 -10.75 6.21 1.26
N GLU A 66 -10.75 4.88 1.26
CA GLU A 66 -11.63 4.04 2.05
C GLU A 66 -10.85 2.85 2.65
N PRO A 67 -10.35 2.99 3.89
CA PRO A 67 -9.52 1.97 4.55
C PRO A 67 -10.14 0.58 4.66
N ILE A 68 -11.48 0.49 4.69
CA ILE A 68 -12.21 -0.77 4.83
C ILE A 68 -12.35 -1.57 3.52
N PHE A 69 -12.03 -0.96 2.36
CA PHE A 69 -12.16 -1.59 1.04
C PHE A 69 -10.82 -1.87 0.35
N VAL A 70 -9.74 -1.97 1.13
CA VAL A 70 -8.44 -2.32 0.59
C VAL A 70 -8.41 -3.77 0.08
N ASP A 71 -7.75 -4.00 -1.04
CA ASP A 71 -7.62 -5.31 -1.67
C ASP A 71 -6.15 -5.77 -1.69
N MET A 72 -5.82 -6.71 -0.80
CA MET A 72 -4.50 -7.32 -0.75
C MET A 72 -4.18 -8.18 -1.98
N ASN A 73 -5.21 -8.61 -2.71
CA ASN A 73 -5.09 -9.40 -3.94
C ASN A 73 -5.29 -8.56 -5.20
N SER A 74 -5.09 -7.24 -5.10
CA SER A 74 -5.11 -6.36 -6.26
C SER A 74 -4.11 -6.83 -7.33
N ARG A 75 -4.43 -6.62 -8.60
CA ARG A 75 -3.58 -7.01 -9.74
C ARG A 75 -2.12 -6.54 -9.59
N LYS A 76 -1.93 -5.35 -9.00
CA LYS A 76 -0.59 -4.76 -8.81
C LYS A 76 0.22 -5.53 -7.77
N LEU A 77 -0.40 -5.90 -6.64
CA LEU A 77 0.24 -6.69 -5.58
C LEU A 77 0.50 -8.13 -6.04
N LEU A 78 -0.50 -8.79 -6.65
CA LEU A 78 -0.33 -10.15 -7.17
C LEU A 78 0.77 -10.24 -8.24
N GLY A 79 0.87 -9.25 -9.15
CA GLY A 79 1.96 -9.24 -10.12
C GLY A 79 3.35 -9.13 -9.49
N LYS A 80 3.47 -8.47 -8.33
CA LYS A 80 4.73 -8.43 -7.57
C LYS A 80 4.98 -9.73 -6.79
N LEU A 81 3.93 -10.34 -6.26
CA LEU A 81 4.01 -11.64 -5.62
C LEU A 81 4.46 -12.71 -6.62
N ASP A 82 3.86 -12.77 -7.81
CA ASP A 82 4.25 -13.69 -8.88
C ASP A 82 5.73 -13.54 -9.26
N GLY A 83 6.18 -12.30 -9.45
CA GLY A 83 7.59 -12.02 -9.75
C GLY A 83 8.52 -12.47 -8.63
N TYR A 84 8.16 -12.25 -7.37
CA TYR A 84 8.92 -12.70 -6.22
C TYR A 84 8.96 -14.24 -6.15
N MET A 85 7.82 -14.92 -6.33
CA MET A 85 7.73 -16.38 -6.33
C MET A 85 8.52 -16.99 -7.49
N GLN A 86 8.47 -16.37 -8.68
CA GLN A 86 9.27 -16.81 -9.83
C GLN A 86 10.77 -16.73 -9.55
N GLN A 87 11.21 -15.61 -8.97
CA GLN A 87 12.62 -15.47 -8.60
C GLN A 87 13.03 -16.51 -7.56
N THR A 88 12.24 -16.69 -6.51
CA THR A 88 12.48 -17.67 -5.46
C THR A 88 12.55 -19.10 -6.03
N ALA A 89 11.63 -19.46 -6.95
CA ALA A 89 11.61 -20.75 -7.60
C ALA A 89 12.89 -21.00 -8.43
N ASN A 90 13.44 -19.96 -9.08
CA ASN A 90 14.66 -20.10 -9.86
C ASN A 90 15.94 -20.12 -9.00
N ASP A 91 15.96 -19.37 -7.90
CA ASP A 91 17.17 -19.19 -7.09
C ASP A 91 17.29 -20.25 -5.97
N GLU A 92 16.19 -20.51 -5.25
CA GLU A 92 16.19 -21.37 -4.06
C GLU A 92 15.65 -22.79 -4.33
N PHE A 93 14.76 -22.94 -5.34
CA PHE A 93 14.08 -24.20 -5.67
C PHE A 93 14.30 -24.63 -7.12
N ALA A 94 15.54 -24.43 -7.62
CA ALA A 94 15.89 -24.72 -9.01
C ALA A 94 15.73 -26.20 -9.38
N GLU A 95 16.06 -27.13 -8.47
CA GLU A 95 15.97 -28.57 -8.71
C GLU A 95 14.49 -29.00 -8.82
N GLU A 96 13.64 -28.60 -7.87
CA GLU A 96 12.22 -28.92 -7.87
C GLU A 96 11.51 -28.29 -9.08
N THR A 97 11.92 -27.05 -9.43
CA THR A 97 11.40 -26.36 -10.63
C THR A 97 11.77 -27.13 -11.90
N ALA A 98 13.00 -27.65 -12.00
CA ALA A 98 13.43 -28.46 -13.14
C ALA A 98 12.69 -29.80 -13.20
N GLU A 99 12.43 -30.45 -12.07
CA GLU A 99 11.63 -31.68 -12.01
C GLU A 99 10.19 -31.48 -12.52
N VAL A 100 9.56 -30.37 -12.13
CA VAL A 100 8.22 -30.01 -12.62
C VAL A 100 8.22 -29.78 -14.12
N LYS A 101 9.19 -29.01 -14.65
CA LYS A 101 9.35 -28.79 -16.10
C LYS A 101 9.53 -30.10 -16.85
N ALA A 102 10.39 -30.99 -16.36
CA ALA A 102 10.62 -32.30 -16.94
C ALA A 102 9.35 -33.20 -16.90
N ALA A 103 8.55 -33.08 -15.85
CA ALA A 103 7.29 -33.80 -15.76
C ALA A 103 6.26 -33.30 -16.79
N ILE A 104 6.18 -31.97 -17.00
CA ILE A 104 5.33 -31.34 -18.02
C ILE A 104 5.77 -31.82 -19.42
N ALA A 105 7.06 -31.78 -19.73
CA ALA A 105 7.59 -32.23 -21.01
C ALA A 105 7.26 -33.71 -21.28
N ARG A 106 7.47 -34.59 -20.30
CA ARG A 106 7.09 -36.01 -20.41
C ARG A 106 5.60 -36.23 -20.64
N LEU A 107 4.75 -35.40 -20.07
CA LEU A 107 3.31 -35.45 -20.32
C LEU A 107 2.98 -35.00 -21.73
N ALA A 108 3.60 -33.91 -22.22
CA ALA A 108 3.43 -33.41 -23.58
C ALA A 108 3.83 -34.45 -24.63
N ASP A 109 4.99 -35.12 -24.47
CA ASP A 109 5.42 -36.22 -25.32
C ASP A 109 4.36 -37.33 -25.44
N LYS A 110 3.83 -37.74 -24.28
CA LYS A 110 2.79 -38.80 -24.24
C LYS A 110 1.52 -38.33 -24.95
N LEU A 111 1.06 -37.10 -24.72
CA LEU A 111 -0.13 -36.58 -25.35
C LEU A 111 0.04 -36.42 -26.87
N ALA A 112 1.19 -35.96 -27.33
CA ALA A 112 1.50 -35.89 -28.74
C ALA A 112 1.45 -37.23 -29.44
N THR A 113 1.86 -38.32 -28.76
CA THR A 113 1.80 -39.69 -29.29
C THR A 113 0.36 -40.21 -29.47
N PHE A 114 -0.61 -39.67 -28.74
CA PHE A 114 -2.01 -40.03 -28.84
C PHE A 114 -2.81 -39.16 -29.81
N CYS A 115 -2.17 -38.20 -30.46
CA CYS A 115 -2.81 -37.34 -31.44
C CYS A 115 -2.88 -38.07 -32.79
N ASP A 116 -4.05 -38.04 -33.44
CA ASP A 116 -4.26 -38.66 -34.77
C ASP A 116 -3.54 -37.87 -35.90
N PHE A 117 -3.00 -36.69 -35.59
CA PHE A 117 -2.27 -35.82 -36.49
C PHE A 117 -0.93 -35.45 -35.88
N ASP A 118 0.05 -35.06 -36.71
CA ASP A 118 1.34 -34.54 -36.22
C ASP A 118 1.10 -33.29 -35.37
N CYS A 119 1.45 -33.36 -34.10
CA CYS A 119 1.35 -32.27 -33.13
C CYS A 119 2.73 -31.77 -32.73
N GLU A 120 2.92 -30.48 -32.81
CA GLU A 120 4.10 -29.80 -32.24
C GLU A 120 3.72 -29.13 -30.91
N TYR A 121 4.63 -29.13 -29.97
CA TYR A 121 4.48 -28.40 -28.71
C TYR A 121 5.80 -27.72 -28.35
N SER A 122 5.72 -26.66 -27.50
CA SER A 122 6.92 -26.03 -26.95
C SER A 122 7.47 -26.87 -25.80
N ASP A 123 8.71 -27.28 -25.88
CA ASP A 123 9.45 -27.97 -24.83
C ASP A 123 9.97 -27.01 -23.73
N GLU A 124 9.95 -25.71 -24.00
CA GLU A 124 10.33 -24.67 -23.05
C GLU A 124 9.16 -24.24 -22.18
N THR A 125 9.04 -24.84 -20.97
CA THR A 125 8.09 -24.39 -19.96
C THR A 125 8.73 -23.25 -19.15
N ASP A 126 8.16 -22.03 -19.27
CA ASP A 126 8.59 -20.90 -18.47
C ASP A 126 8.16 -21.08 -17.00
N THR A 127 9.06 -20.74 -16.06
CA THR A 127 8.77 -20.74 -14.62
C THR A 127 7.58 -19.86 -14.30
N SER A 128 7.41 -18.72 -15.00
CA SER A 128 6.26 -17.81 -14.80
C SER A 128 4.92 -18.49 -15.11
N ALA A 129 4.88 -19.41 -16.08
CA ALA A 129 3.67 -20.18 -16.38
C ALA A 129 3.30 -21.13 -15.25
N ILE A 130 4.30 -21.76 -14.61
CA ILE A 130 4.10 -22.63 -13.45
C ILE A 130 3.56 -21.81 -12.27
N ILE A 131 4.18 -20.66 -11.97
CA ILE A 131 3.71 -19.79 -10.87
C ILE A 131 2.27 -19.32 -11.08
N LYS A 132 1.92 -18.91 -12.31
CA LYS A 132 0.53 -18.54 -12.65
C LYS A 132 -0.45 -19.69 -12.53
N LEU A 133 -0.01 -20.93 -12.82
CA LEU A 133 -0.85 -22.11 -12.64
C LEU A 133 -1.14 -22.41 -11.16
N ILE A 134 -0.16 -22.15 -10.29
CA ILE A 134 -0.31 -22.32 -8.83
C ILE A 134 -1.27 -21.27 -8.25
N ASP A 135 -1.34 -20.06 -8.84
CA ASP A 135 -2.22 -18.94 -8.46
C ASP A 135 -2.03 -18.51 -6.99
N PHE A 136 -0.81 -18.13 -6.63
CA PHE A 136 -0.52 -17.62 -5.30
C PHE A 136 -1.35 -16.40 -4.96
N ARG A 137 -1.88 -16.37 -3.73
CA ARG A 137 -2.69 -15.26 -3.21
C ARG A 137 -2.32 -14.98 -1.76
N PHE A 138 -2.42 -13.72 -1.37
CA PHE A 138 -2.35 -13.37 0.05
C PHE A 138 -3.65 -13.85 0.73
N SER A 139 -3.51 -14.56 1.83
CA SER A 139 -4.65 -14.94 2.67
C SER A 139 -4.85 -13.92 3.79
N ALA A 140 -6.08 -13.53 4.05
CA ALA A 140 -6.40 -12.80 5.26
C ALA A 140 -6.30 -13.77 6.44
N GLU A 141 -5.45 -13.45 7.41
CA GLU A 141 -5.30 -14.26 8.63
C GLU A 141 -6.47 -14.04 9.61
N SER A 142 -7.26 -12.99 9.41
CA SER A 142 -8.32 -12.55 10.31
C SER A 142 -9.51 -11.97 9.54
N ASP A 143 -10.71 -12.12 10.11
CA ASP A 143 -11.91 -11.42 9.65
C ASP A 143 -11.92 -9.93 10.10
N SER A 144 -10.89 -9.48 10.83
CA SER A 144 -10.78 -8.11 11.30
C SER A 144 -10.46 -7.15 10.15
N VAL A 145 -11.32 -6.17 9.94
CA VAL A 145 -11.13 -5.10 8.94
C VAL A 145 -9.86 -4.30 9.24
N LEU A 146 -9.56 -4.03 10.51
CA LEU A 146 -8.35 -3.33 10.92
C LEU A 146 -7.09 -4.13 10.55
N GLN A 147 -7.08 -5.45 10.81
CA GLN A 147 -5.94 -6.30 10.47
C GLN A 147 -5.74 -6.35 8.95
N ASN A 148 -6.81 -6.48 8.18
CA ASN A 148 -6.75 -6.44 6.71
C ASN A 148 -6.16 -5.12 6.20
N PHE A 149 -6.52 -4.00 6.83
CA PHE A 149 -5.94 -2.70 6.50
C PHE A 149 -4.45 -2.63 6.84
N ALA A 150 -4.06 -3.06 8.05
CA ALA A 150 -2.66 -3.12 8.47
C ALA A 150 -1.81 -4.00 7.54
N ASP A 151 -2.32 -5.17 7.17
CA ASP A 151 -1.64 -6.11 6.28
C ASP A 151 -1.51 -5.54 4.87
N PHE A 152 -2.53 -4.87 4.35
CA PHE A 152 -2.44 -4.17 3.07
C PHE A 152 -1.33 -3.11 3.06
N LEU A 153 -1.18 -2.32 4.14
CA LEU A 153 -0.12 -1.32 4.26
C LEU A 153 1.26 -1.98 4.26
N LYS A 154 1.44 -3.05 5.07
CA LYS A 154 2.69 -3.82 5.16
C LYS A 154 3.07 -4.46 3.82
N LEU A 155 2.11 -5.12 3.16
CA LEU A 155 2.33 -5.75 1.86
C LEU A 155 2.68 -4.72 0.78
N SER A 156 1.96 -3.59 0.76
CA SER A 156 2.21 -2.52 -0.20
C SER A 156 3.59 -1.86 0.02
N ALA A 157 3.98 -1.62 1.28
CA ALA A 157 5.32 -1.12 1.60
C ALA A 157 6.40 -2.11 1.14
N LYS A 158 6.22 -3.41 1.41
CA LYS A 158 7.19 -4.45 1.10
C LYS A 158 7.33 -4.72 -0.40
N TYR A 159 6.20 -4.97 -1.09
CA TYR A 159 6.22 -5.45 -2.47
C TYR A 159 6.12 -4.33 -3.51
N LEU A 160 5.37 -3.26 -3.22
CA LEU A 160 5.25 -2.12 -4.13
C LEU A 160 6.26 -1.02 -3.84
N LYS A 161 7.03 -1.14 -2.73
CA LYS A 161 8.01 -0.15 -2.28
C LYS A 161 7.40 1.23 -2.00
N ILE A 162 6.15 1.23 -1.52
CA ILE A 162 5.47 2.46 -1.12
C ILE A 162 6.21 3.07 0.08
N LYS A 163 6.56 4.34 -0.04
CA LYS A 163 7.31 5.09 0.98
C LYS A 163 6.39 5.81 1.96
N VAL A 164 5.22 6.24 1.48
CA VAL A 164 4.24 6.97 2.28
C VAL A 164 2.82 6.59 1.88
N PHE A 165 1.99 6.40 2.88
CA PHE A 165 0.56 6.25 2.73
C PHE A 165 -0.15 7.52 3.15
N VAL A 166 -1.17 7.91 2.40
CA VAL A 166 -2.13 8.94 2.77
C VAL A 166 -3.49 8.27 2.86
N ALA A 167 -4.09 8.24 4.05
CA ALA A 167 -5.38 7.60 4.23
C ALA A 167 -6.41 8.60 4.76
N ALA A 168 -7.58 8.60 4.14
CA ALA A 168 -8.68 9.48 4.49
C ALA A 168 -9.67 8.80 5.44
N ASN A 169 -10.21 9.58 6.38
CA ASN A 169 -11.34 9.19 7.24
C ASN A 169 -11.10 7.91 8.06
N ILE A 170 -9.88 7.68 8.53
CA ILE A 170 -9.58 6.51 9.37
C ILE A 170 -10.45 6.53 10.63
N SER A 171 -10.61 7.69 11.26
CA SER A 171 -11.44 7.88 12.47
C SER A 171 -12.93 7.62 12.26
N LEU A 172 -13.41 7.57 11.03
CA LEU A 172 -14.79 7.20 10.71
C LEU A 172 -15.04 5.69 10.88
N TYR A 173 -14.01 4.87 10.65
CA TYR A 173 -14.13 3.41 10.59
C TYR A 173 -13.58 2.70 11.82
N PHE A 174 -12.60 3.30 12.49
CA PHE A 174 -11.88 2.68 13.61
C PHE A 174 -11.96 3.52 14.88
N SER A 175 -12.09 2.84 16.00
CA SER A 175 -12.05 3.46 17.33
C SER A 175 -10.64 3.95 17.68
N PRO A 176 -10.47 4.87 18.66
CA PRO A 176 -9.16 5.33 19.09
C PRO A 176 -8.23 4.19 19.56
N ASP A 177 -8.75 3.16 20.21
CA ASP A 177 -7.95 2.00 20.66
C ASP A 177 -7.44 1.19 19.44
N GLU A 178 -8.27 0.99 18.44
CA GLU A 178 -7.89 0.33 17.18
C GLU A 178 -6.85 1.14 16.41
N ILE A 179 -7.03 2.46 16.30
CA ILE A 179 -6.04 3.35 15.69
C ILE A 179 -4.72 3.28 16.45
N SER A 180 -4.75 3.34 17.80
CA SER A 180 -3.54 3.22 18.62
C SER A 180 -2.80 1.90 18.38
N SER A 181 -3.54 0.79 18.23
CA SER A 181 -2.95 -0.51 17.91
C SER A 181 -2.31 -0.51 16.52
N LEU A 182 -3.02 0.02 15.51
CA LEU A 182 -2.51 0.16 14.15
C LEU A 182 -1.23 0.98 14.11
N LEU A 183 -1.20 2.16 14.74
CA LEU A 183 -0.04 3.05 14.72
C LEU A 183 1.19 2.43 15.39
N LYS A 184 1.00 1.65 16.46
CA LYS A 184 2.08 0.87 17.10
C LYS A 184 2.66 -0.16 16.13
N ASP A 185 1.81 -0.90 15.44
CA ASP A 185 2.24 -1.89 14.43
C ASP A 185 2.99 -1.23 13.28
N LEU A 186 2.48 -0.12 12.75
CA LEU A 186 3.12 0.61 11.65
C LEU A 186 4.46 1.21 12.07
N SER A 187 4.57 1.66 13.32
CA SER A 187 5.84 2.18 13.87
C SER A 187 6.92 1.10 13.92
N LEU A 188 6.58 -0.12 14.32
CA LEU A 188 7.51 -1.26 14.35
C LEU A 188 8.01 -1.64 12.96
N GLU A 189 7.15 -1.52 11.96
CA GLU A 189 7.47 -1.82 10.55
C GLU A 189 8.04 -0.61 9.78
N HIS A 190 8.27 0.51 10.45
CA HIS A 190 8.76 1.77 9.85
C HIS A 190 7.90 2.26 8.67
N ILE A 191 6.59 2.07 8.75
CA ILE A 191 5.63 2.49 7.72
C ILE A 191 5.19 3.93 8.00
N ASN A 192 5.28 4.79 6.99
CA ASN A 192 4.89 6.18 7.06
C ASN A 192 3.42 6.36 6.66
N LEU A 193 2.61 6.94 7.55
CA LEU A 193 1.21 7.20 7.33
C LEU A 193 0.89 8.67 7.66
N LEU A 194 0.22 9.36 6.73
CA LEU A 194 -0.45 10.64 6.93
C LEU A 194 -1.96 10.38 6.92
N MET A 195 -2.64 10.77 7.97
CA MET A 195 -4.10 10.69 8.07
C MET A 195 -4.72 12.03 7.66
N VAL A 196 -5.75 12.00 6.80
CA VAL A 196 -6.48 13.19 6.36
C VAL A 196 -7.93 13.05 6.80
N GLU A 197 -8.35 13.90 7.72
CA GLU A 197 -9.65 13.84 8.37
C GLU A 197 -10.47 15.13 8.09
N ASN A 198 -11.78 15.02 8.08
CA ASN A 198 -12.66 16.19 7.97
C ASN A 198 -13.06 16.76 9.36
N THR A 199 -12.81 16.02 10.41
CA THR A 199 -13.17 16.38 11.79
C THR A 199 -12.03 15.98 12.71
N ALA A 200 -11.71 16.82 13.68
CA ALA A 200 -10.68 16.54 14.66
C ALA A 200 -10.99 15.25 15.45
N PRO A 201 -10.00 14.39 15.68
CA PRO A 201 -10.19 13.18 16.47
C PRO A 201 -10.58 13.55 17.91
N LYS A 202 -11.48 12.75 18.52
CA LYS A 202 -11.96 12.98 19.89
C LYS A 202 -10.91 12.75 20.96
N ALA A 203 -9.94 11.93 20.67
CA ALA A 203 -8.80 11.62 21.53
C ALA A 203 -7.59 11.35 20.63
N LEU A 204 -6.43 11.79 21.04
CA LEU A 204 -5.17 11.55 20.34
C LEU A 204 -4.54 10.25 20.83
N CYS A 205 -3.99 9.50 19.88
CA CYS A 205 -3.19 8.32 20.16
C CYS A 205 -1.70 8.71 20.30
N ASP A 206 -0.92 7.85 20.94
CA ASP A 206 0.53 8.05 21.04
C ASP A 206 1.15 8.13 19.64
N GLY A 207 1.93 9.19 19.41
CA GLY A 207 2.58 9.44 18.12
C GLY A 207 1.74 10.25 17.13
N GLU A 208 0.46 10.53 17.39
CA GLU A 208 -0.31 11.45 16.57
C GLU A 208 0.12 12.91 16.80
N LYS A 209 0.24 13.63 15.70
CA LYS A 209 0.40 15.08 15.69
C LYS A 209 -0.66 15.71 14.81
N VAL A 210 -1.52 16.55 15.39
CA VAL A 210 -2.66 17.14 14.67
C VAL A 210 -2.29 18.51 14.09
N TYR A 211 -2.73 18.73 12.86
CA TYR A 211 -2.68 19.99 12.14
C TYR A 211 -4.11 20.30 11.66
N ILE A 212 -4.64 21.46 12.01
CA ILE A 212 -6.03 21.83 11.69
C ILE A 212 -6.05 22.99 10.73
N VAL A 213 -6.79 22.86 9.64
CA VAL A 213 -7.21 23.95 8.76
C VAL A 213 -8.72 24.08 8.93
N ASP A 214 -9.14 25.18 9.52
CA ASP A 214 -10.54 25.43 9.86
C ASP A 214 -11.42 25.78 8.64
N ASP A 215 -12.69 26.03 8.88
CA ASP A 215 -13.66 26.40 7.83
C ASP A 215 -13.27 27.70 7.08
N ASP A 216 -12.59 28.62 7.73
CA ASP A 216 -12.12 29.90 7.18
C ASP A 216 -10.72 29.81 6.55
N LEU A 217 -10.16 28.58 6.43
CA LEU A 217 -8.84 28.29 5.90
C LEU A 217 -7.69 28.82 6.78
N CYS A 218 -7.96 29.08 8.04
CA CYS A 218 -6.93 29.43 9.02
C CYS A 218 -6.30 28.16 9.60
N VAL A 219 -5.00 28.21 9.81
CA VAL A 219 -4.27 27.11 10.46
C VAL A 219 -4.32 27.28 11.97
N ILE A 220 -4.79 26.26 12.66
CA ILE A 220 -4.71 26.14 14.11
C ILE A 220 -3.61 25.11 14.39
N ASP A 221 -2.48 25.57 14.82
CA ASP A 221 -1.38 24.69 15.28
C ASP A 221 -1.61 24.48 16.78
N ASP A 222 -1.94 23.27 17.19
CA ASP A 222 -1.87 22.88 18.60
C ASP A 222 -0.38 22.80 18.97
N GLY A 223 0.21 23.99 19.15
CA GLY A 223 1.59 24.17 19.54
C GLY A 223 1.89 23.37 20.80
N ASP A 224 3.07 22.76 20.82
CA ASP A 224 3.71 22.04 21.90
C ASP A 224 3.09 22.29 23.28
N THR A 225 2.21 21.37 23.72
CA THR A 225 1.86 21.19 25.13
C THR A 225 2.54 19.98 25.70
#